data_5ec0a4ffbf75e1ad3ef588dd316c6a61
#
_entry.id   5ec0a4ffbf75e1ad3ef588dd316c6a61
#
_cell.length_a   1.000
_cell.length_b   1.000
_cell.length_c   1.000
_cell.angle_alpha   90.00
_cell.angle_beta   90.00
_cell.angle_gamma   90.00
#
_symmetry.space_group_name_H-M   'P 1'
#
loop_
_entity.id
_entity.type
_entity.pdbx_description
1 polymer ?
#
loop_
_entity_poly.entity_id
_entity_poly.type
_entity_poly.pdbx_seq_one_letter_code
_entity_poly.pdbx_strand_id
1 'polypeptide(L)'
;MNPQMEFCLSEKAWNEIAQHAQETFPEECCGVVITDGAVDRIHRLKNIQNQLHALDPQTYPRTAAIAYAMDYKELERVIDEAKRNGAKLKAFYHSHPNHDAYFSAEDKAFASPFGEPTFPGTAQIVVSIYDGAIKEVGAFAWSDQEEDFVQVTLTKT
;
A
#
# COMPACT_ATOMS: atom_id res chain seq x y z
N MET A 1 -17.98 -1.66 22.21
CA MET A 1 -16.78 -2.30 21.67
C MET A 1 -16.96 -2.52 20.17
N ASN A 2 -16.15 -1.87 19.39
CA ASN A 2 -16.27 -2.05 17.94
C ASN A 2 -15.85 -3.46 17.57
N PRO A 3 -16.59 -4.13 16.67
CA PRO A 3 -16.10 -5.38 16.14
C PRO A 3 -14.72 -5.11 15.53
N GLN A 4 -13.76 -5.95 15.83
CA GLN A 4 -12.43 -5.85 15.30
C GLN A 4 -12.51 -5.98 13.78
N MET A 5 -12.14 -4.93 13.06
CA MET A 5 -12.15 -4.99 11.61
C MET A 5 -11.07 -5.96 11.13
N GLU A 6 -11.43 -6.73 10.13
CA GLU A 6 -10.57 -7.76 9.57
C GLU A 6 -10.40 -7.52 8.08
N PHE A 7 -9.17 -7.72 7.60
CA PHE A 7 -8.84 -7.64 6.19
C PHE A 7 -8.31 -9.01 5.75
N CYS A 8 -8.96 -9.59 4.76
CA CYS A 8 -8.59 -10.90 4.24
C CYS A 8 -7.80 -10.74 2.94
N LEU A 9 -6.67 -11.43 2.86
CA LEU A 9 -5.78 -11.44 1.70
C LEU A 9 -5.46 -12.89 1.36
N SER A 10 -5.52 -13.25 0.07
CA SER A 10 -5.13 -14.61 -0.32
C SER A 10 -3.64 -14.84 -0.06
N GLU A 11 -3.27 -16.07 0.27
CA GLU A 11 -1.86 -16.40 0.47
C GLU A 11 -1.02 -16.17 -0.78
N LYS A 12 -1.59 -16.46 -1.94
CA LYS A 12 -0.92 -16.20 -3.22
C LYS A 12 -0.61 -14.71 -3.39
N ALA A 13 -1.59 -13.84 -3.11
CA ALA A 13 -1.38 -12.39 -3.19
C ALA A 13 -0.33 -11.93 -2.17
N TRP A 14 -0.39 -12.44 -0.94
CA TRP A 14 0.62 -12.14 0.07
C TRP A 14 2.03 -12.52 -0.39
N ASN A 15 2.18 -13.72 -0.95
CA ASN A 15 3.48 -14.17 -1.44
C ASN A 15 4.03 -13.27 -2.54
N GLU A 16 3.16 -12.77 -3.43
CA GLU A 16 3.56 -11.83 -4.49
C GLU A 16 3.98 -10.46 -3.91
N ILE A 17 3.28 -9.97 -2.90
CA ILE A 17 3.66 -8.73 -2.20
C ILE A 17 5.02 -8.90 -1.52
N ALA A 18 5.21 -10.00 -0.79
CA ALA A 18 6.46 -10.30 -0.09
C ALA A 18 7.64 -10.40 -1.07
N GLN A 19 7.43 -11.06 -2.19
CA GLN A 19 8.45 -11.18 -3.23
C GLN A 19 8.80 -9.81 -3.82
N HIS A 20 7.80 -8.98 -4.07
CA HIS A 20 8.02 -7.62 -4.58
C HIS A 20 8.87 -6.80 -3.61
N ALA A 21 8.56 -6.87 -2.31
CA ALA A 21 9.33 -6.18 -1.28
C ALA A 21 10.78 -6.65 -1.23
N GLN A 22 11.01 -7.96 -1.36
CA GLN A 22 12.36 -8.53 -1.36
C GLN A 22 13.16 -8.13 -2.59
N GLU A 23 12.54 -8.17 -3.77
CA GLU A 23 13.19 -7.80 -5.03
C GLU A 23 13.53 -6.31 -5.10
N THR A 24 12.73 -5.45 -4.49
CA THR A 24 12.92 -4.00 -4.53
C THR A 24 13.85 -3.48 -3.44
N PHE A 25 14.02 -4.25 -2.34
CA PHE A 25 14.91 -3.86 -1.24
C PHE A 25 16.28 -3.44 -1.79
N PRO A 26 16.92 -2.35 -1.36
CA PRO A 26 16.63 -1.51 -0.18
C PRO A 26 15.69 -0.33 -0.40
N GLU A 27 14.99 -0.27 -1.51
CA GLU A 27 13.99 0.76 -1.78
C GLU A 27 12.59 0.28 -1.42
N GLU A 28 11.68 1.23 -1.20
CA GLU A 28 10.27 0.91 -0.98
C GLU A 28 9.62 0.44 -2.27
N CYS A 29 8.93 -0.68 -2.22
CA CYS A 29 8.04 -1.10 -3.30
C CYS A 29 6.63 -0.57 -3.05
N CYS A 30 5.84 -0.50 -4.10
CA CYS A 30 4.42 -0.15 -3.98
C CYS A 30 3.59 -0.85 -5.06
N GLY A 31 2.31 -0.98 -4.80
CA GLY A 31 1.38 -1.60 -5.70
C GLY A 31 -0.03 -1.64 -5.15
N VAL A 32 -0.89 -2.35 -5.83
CA VAL A 32 -2.31 -2.47 -5.46
C VAL A 32 -2.76 -3.92 -5.49
N VAL A 33 -3.80 -4.19 -4.71
CA VAL A 33 -4.53 -5.46 -4.73
C VAL A 33 -5.87 -5.19 -5.42
N ILE A 34 -6.13 -5.92 -6.48
CA ILE A 34 -7.37 -5.89 -7.23
C ILE A 34 -8.13 -7.18 -6.94
N THR A 35 -9.43 -7.09 -6.70
CA THR A 35 -10.24 -8.27 -6.43
C THR A 35 -11.52 -8.29 -7.28
N ASP A 36 -11.93 -9.47 -7.70
CA ASP A 36 -13.25 -9.70 -8.30
C ASP A 36 -14.24 -10.27 -7.28
N GLY A 37 -13.84 -10.35 -6.00
CA GLY A 37 -14.61 -10.95 -4.93
C GLY A 37 -14.22 -12.39 -4.64
N ALA A 38 -13.59 -13.08 -5.58
CA ALA A 38 -13.14 -14.48 -5.43
C ALA A 38 -11.61 -14.58 -5.44
N VAL A 39 -10.95 -13.82 -6.28
CA VAL A 39 -9.49 -13.86 -6.46
C VAL A 39 -8.89 -12.49 -6.22
N ASP A 40 -7.83 -12.46 -5.41
CA ASP A 40 -7.00 -11.26 -5.23
C ASP A 40 -5.84 -11.31 -6.22
N ARG A 41 -5.64 -10.23 -6.94
CA ARG A 41 -4.55 -10.08 -7.91
C ARG A 41 -3.67 -8.91 -7.52
N ILE A 42 -2.36 -9.11 -7.60
CA ILE A 42 -1.40 -8.05 -7.32
C ILE A 42 -1.02 -7.36 -8.62
N HIS A 43 -1.05 -6.03 -8.61
CA HIS A 43 -0.51 -5.22 -9.67
C HIS A 43 0.60 -4.36 -9.10
N ARG A 44 1.85 -4.69 -9.47
CA ARG A 44 3.02 -3.93 -9.05
C ARG A 44 3.02 -2.57 -9.74
N LEU A 45 3.27 -1.51 -8.97
CA LEU A 45 3.43 -0.16 -9.50
C LEU A 45 4.87 0.28 -9.33
N LYS A 46 5.32 1.15 -10.23
CA LYS A 46 6.64 1.73 -10.12
C LYS A 46 6.65 2.77 -9.01
N ASN A 47 7.69 2.74 -8.16
CA ASN A 47 7.96 3.81 -7.23
C ASN A 47 8.75 4.89 -7.95
N ILE A 48 8.13 6.04 -8.21
CA ILE A 48 8.74 7.15 -8.94
C ILE A 48 9.39 8.20 -8.02
N GLN A 49 9.55 7.88 -6.74
CA GLN A 49 10.07 8.83 -5.75
C GLN A 49 11.46 9.36 -6.11
N ASN A 50 12.37 8.49 -6.60
CA ASN A 50 13.70 8.95 -7.01
C ASN A 50 13.65 9.92 -8.18
N GLN A 51 12.74 9.73 -9.12
CA GLN A 51 12.54 10.64 -10.24
C GLN A 51 12.06 12.01 -9.76
N LEU A 52 11.09 12.03 -8.84
CA LEU A 52 10.57 13.28 -8.26
C LEU A 52 11.65 14.00 -7.47
N HIS A 53 12.42 13.27 -6.66
CA HIS A 53 13.53 13.82 -5.88
C HIS A 53 14.58 14.45 -6.79
N ALA A 54 14.92 13.81 -7.91
CA ALA A 54 15.91 14.33 -8.86
C ALA A 54 15.41 15.60 -9.57
N LEU A 55 14.11 15.68 -9.88
CA LEU A 55 13.51 16.82 -10.56
C LEU A 55 13.33 18.03 -9.64
N ASP A 56 12.93 17.81 -8.40
CA ASP A 56 12.63 18.87 -7.44
C ASP A 56 12.93 18.41 -6.02
N PRO A 57 14.23 18.42 -5.60
CA PRO A 57 14.60 17.92 -4.28
C PRO A 57 14.09 18.75 -3.11
N GLN A 58 13.66 20.00 -3.34
CA GLN A 58 13.06 20.82 -2.29
C GLN A 58 11.64 20.37 -1.97
N THR A 59 10.84 20.10 -3.00
CA THR A 59 9.48 19.58 -2.83
C THR A 59 9.49 18.11 -2.42
N TYR A 60 10.43 17.33 -2.95
CA TYR A 60 10.57 15.89 -2.70
C TYR A 60 11.93 15.58 -2.09
N PRO A 61 12.11 15.88 -0.78
CA PRO A 61 13.43 15.73 -0.14
C PRO A 61 13.83 14.28 0.14
N ARG A 62 12.90 13.32 0.00
CA ARG A 62 13.15 11.91 0.29
C ARG A 62 13.39 11.13 -0.99
N THR A 63 14.23 10.08 -0.87
CA THR A 63 14.49 9.11 -1.93
C THR A 63 13.58 7.88 -1.76
N ALA A 64 13.60 6.97 -2.73
CA ALA A 64 12.82 5.73 -2.68
C ALA A 64 13.23 4.79 -1.54
N ALA A 65 14.38 5.00 -0.91
CA ALA A 65 14.79 4.21 0.26
C ALA A 65 13.91 4.50 1.49
N ILE A 66 13.28 5.67 1.58
CA ILE A 66 12.50 6.10 2.74
C ILE A 66 11.13 6.69 2.38
N ALA A 67 10.70 6.58 1.12
CA ALA A 67 9.41 7.08 0.66
C ALA A 67 8.98 6.37 -0.61
N TYR A 68 7.71 6.51 -0.97
CA TYR A 68 7.23 6.04 -2.25
C TYR A 68 6.25 7.05 -2.86
N ALA A 69 6.17 7.02 -4.18
CA ALA A 69 5.16 7.75 -4.94
C ALA A 69 4.74 6.89 -6.13
N MET A 70 3.44 6.75 -6.32
CA MET A 70 2.88 6.03 -7.46
C MET A 70 2.67 6.99 -8.63
N ASP A 71 2.84 6.49 -9.86
CA ASP A 71 2.44 7.23 -11.04
C ASP A 71 0.91 7.18 -11.13
N TYR A 72 0.26 8.34 -10.99
CA TYR A 72 -1.20 8.41 -10.99
C TYR A 72 -1.84 7.98 -12.30
N LYS A 73 -1.18 8.19 -13.42
CA LYS A 73 -1.70 7.75 -14.73
C LYS A 73 -1.71 6.23 -14.83
N GLU A 74 -0.66 5.59 -14.32
CA GLU A 74 -0.60 4.13 -14.26
C GLU A 74 -1.66 3.58 -13.31
N LEU A 75 -1.77 4.17 -12.12
CA LEU A 75 -2.76 3.77 -11.12
C LEU A 75 -4.19 3.88 -11.68
N GLU A 76 -4.51 5.01 -12.31
CA GLU A 76 -5.81 5.26 -12.92
C GLU A 76 -6.14 4.22 -13.98
N ARG A 77 -5.18 3.89 -14.84
CA ARG A 77 -5.33 2.87 -15.87
C ARG A 77 -5.62 1.49 -15.28
N VAL A 78 -4.90 1.12 -14.21
CA VAL A 78 -5.09 -0.16 -13.51
C VAL A 78 -6.50 -0.24 -12.91
N ILE A 79 -6.95 0.83 -12.25
CA ILE A 79 -8.28 0.88 -11.64
C ILE A 79 -9.38 0.82 -12.71
N ASP A 80 -9.24 1.57 -13.79
CA ASP A 80 -10.23 1.59 -14.88
C ASP A 80 -10.31 0.23 -15.58
N GLU A 81 -9.18 -0.41 -15.82
CA GLU A 81 -9.15 -1.76 -16.40
C GLU A 81 -9.82 -2.78 -15.48
N ALA A 82 -9.56 -2.70 -14.18
CA ALA A 82 -10.21 -3.55 -13.20
C ALA A 82 -11.74 -3.41 -13.26
N LYS A 83 -12.24 -2.19 -13.29
CA LYS A 83 -13.68 -1.92 -13.37
C LYS A 83 -14.29 -2.51 -14.64
N ARG A 84 -13.62 -2.39 -15.78
CA ARG A 84 -14.09 -2.97 -17.05
C ARG A 84 -14.19 -4.49 -16.99
N ASN A 85 -13.38 -5.13 -16.15
CA ASN A 85 -13.34 -6.58 -15.98
C ASN A 85 -14.17 -7.08 -14.79
N GLY A 86 -15.02 -6.23 -14.21
CA GLY A 86 -15.87 -6.60 -13.08
C GLY A 86 -15.12 -6.73 -11.76
N ALA A 87 -13.96 -6.11 -11.66
CA ALA A 87 -13.12 -6.12 -10.46
C ALA A 87 -13.02 -4.72 -9.85
N LYS A 88 -12.40 -4.63 -8.69
CA LYS A 88 -12.22 -3.36 -7.98
C LYS A 88 -10.93 -3.33 -7.18
N LEU A 89 -10.51 -2.12 -6.84
CA LEU A 89 -9.39 -1.88 -5.94
C LEU A 89 -9.76 -2.35 -4.53
N LYS A 90 -8.93 -3.22 -3.95
CA LYS A 90 -9.13 -3.76 -2.61
C LYS A 90 -8.20 -3.11 -1.59
N ALA A 91 -6.93 -2.89 -1.98
CA ALA A 91 -5.93 -2.33 -1.08
C ALA A 91 -4.78 -1.70 -1.86
N PHE A 92 -4.06 -0.80 -1.20
CA PHE A 92 -2.72 -0.37 -1.58
C PHE A 92 -1.71 -1.11 -0.71
N TYR A 93 -0.50 -1.32 -1.20
CA TYR A 93 0.59 -1.83 -0.38
C TYR A 93 1.89 -1.11 -0.68
N HIS A 94 2.74 -1.02 0.33
CA HIS A 94 4.12 -0.58 0.16
C HIS A 94 5.00 -1.24 1.23
N SER A 95 6.31 -1.18 1.04
CA SER A 95 7.27 -1.74 1.99
C SER A 95 8.00 -0.66 2.75
N HIS A 96 8.42 -1.00 3.98
CA HIS A 96 9.27 -0.19 4.83
C HIS A 96 10.63 -0.88 4.99
N PRO A 97 11.64 -0.55 4.17
CA PRO A 97 12.98 -1.13 4.34
C PRO A 97 13.62 -0.67 5.66
N ASN A 98 14.00 -1.64 6.49
CA ASN A 98 14.64 -1.42 7.80
C ASN A 98 13.82 -0.56 8.77
N HIS A 99 12.49 -0.60 8.64
CA HIS A 99 11.53 0.04 9.53
C HIS A 99 10.38 -0.93 9.83
N ASP A 100 9.67 -0.67 10.92
CA ASP A 100 8.54 -1.48 11.33
C ASP A 100 7.30 -1.24 10.46
N ALA A 101 6.32 -2.15 10.53
CA ALA A 101 5.11 -2.11 9.70
C ALA A 101 4.03 -1.22 10.34
N TYR A 102 4.32 0.06 10.48
CA TYR A 102 3.36 1.07 10.93
C TYR A 102 2.91 1.94 9.75
N PHE A 103 1.75 2.54 9.88
CA PHE A 103 1.26 3.50 8.89
C PHE A 103 1.71 4.89 9.35
N SER A 104 2.71 5.44 8.68
CA SER A 104 3.39 6.68 9.11
C SER A 104 2.50 7.90 8.93
N ALA A 105 2.89 9.01 9.56
CA ALA A 105 2.20 10.29 9.38
C ALA A 105 2.21 10.73 7.91
N GLU A 106 3.31 10.50 7.20
CA GLU A 106 3.43 10.78 5.78
C GLU A 106 2.52 9.88 4.95
N ASP A 107 2.43 8.58 5.29
CA ASP A 107 1.53 7.64 4.63
C ASP A 107 0.08 8.07 4.79
N LYS A 108 -0.32 8.48 6.01
CA LYS A 108 -1.66 8.99 6.29
C LYS A 108 -1.98 10.26 5.51
N ALA A 109 -1.04 11.20 5.49
CA ALA A 109 -1.20 12.45 4.77
C ALA A 109 -1.37 12.21 3.26
N PHE A 110 -0.65 11.23 2.72
CA PHE A 110 -0.76 10.86 1.31
C PHE A 110 -2.09 10.17 0.99
N ALA A 111 -2.56 9.28 1.86
CA ALA A 111 -3.81 8.54 1.66
C ALA A 111 -5.06 9.37 1.96
N SER A 112 -4.94 10.41 2.78
CA SER A 112 -6.05 11.26 3.20
C SER A 112 -5.64 12.75 3.24
N PRO A 113 -5.26 13.33 2.09
CA PRO A 113 -4.70 14.70 2.03
C PRO A 113 -5.70 15.78 2.46
N PHE A 114 -7.00 15.50 2.41
CA PHE A 114 -8.05 16.44 2.77
C PHE A 114 -8.85 15.98 4.00
N GLY A 115 -8.25 15.13 4.84
CA GLY A 115 -8.90 14.63 6.06
C GLY A 115 -9.85 13.45 5.83
N GLU A 116 -9.99 12.99 4.60
CA GLU A 116 -10.79 11.83 4.22
C GLU A 116 -10.00 10.96 3.23
N PRO A 117 -10.22 9.63 3.21
CA PRO A 117 -9.49 8.79 2.27
C PRO A 117 -9.86 9.12 0.83
N THR A 118 -8.83 9.24 -0.02
CA THR A 118 -9.03 9.45 -1.46
C THR A 118 -9.75 8.25 -2.08
N PHE A 119 -9.50 7.04 -1.55
CA PHE A 119 -10.10 5.80 -2.03
C PHE A 119 -10.86 5.12 -0.88
N PRO A 120 -12.10 5.54 -0.59
CA PRO A 120 -12.89 4.94 0.50
C PRO A 120 -13.09 3.44 0.31
N GLY A 121 -13.06 2.70 1.41
CA GLY A 121 -13.28 1.25 1.39
C GLY A 121 -12.06 0.43 1.00
N THR A 122 -10.90 1.05 0.80
CA THR A 122 -9.65 0.34 0.52
C THR A 122 -8.78 0.28 1.77
N ALA A 123 -8.05 -0.84 1.92
CA ALA A 123 -7.08 -1.00 3.00
C ALA A 123 -5.69 -0.54 2.55
N GLN A 124 -4.82 -0.32 3.53
CA GLN A 124 -3.41 -0.02 3.34
C GLN A 124 -2.59 -1.13 3.98
N ILE A 125 -1.69 -1.73 3.21
CA ILE A 125 -0.83 -2.82 3.67
C ILE A 125 0.60 -2.29 3.72
N VAL A 126 1.26 -2.48 4.86
CA VAL A 126 2.66 -2.08 5.06
C VAL A 126 3.48 -3.32 5.37
N VAL A 127 4.53 -3.55 4.59
CA VAL A 127 5.41 -4.71 4.77
C VAL A 127 6.75 -4.24 5.34
N SER A 128 7.07 -4.70 6.52
CA SER A 128 8.38 -4.44 7.15
C SER A 128 9.40 -5.46 6.65
N ILE A 129 10.51 -4.96 6.11
CA ILE A 129 11.60 -5.79 5.59
C ILE A 129 12.94 -5.28 6.12
N TYR A 130 13.68 -6.15 6.82
CA TYR A 130 14.98 -5.85 7.42
C TYR A 130 16.04 -6.71 6.76
N ASP A 131 17.08 -6.09 6.23
CA ASP A 131 18.20 -6.78 5.59
C ASP A 131 17.75 -7.78 4.52
N GLY A 132 16.68 -7.43 3.78
CA GLY A 132 16.14 -8.26 2.72
C GLY A 132 15.21 -9.40 3.18
N ALA A 133 14.93 -9.50 4.48
CA ALA A 133 14.03 -10.52 5.04
C ALA A 133 12.74 -9.88 5.57
N ILE A 134 11.59 -10.45 5.22
CA ILE A 134 10.30 -9.99 5.73
C ILE A 134 10.24 -10.19 7.24
N LYS A 135 9.94 -9.12 7.97
CA LYS A 135 9.81 -9.14 9.42
C LYS A 135 8.36 -9.26 9.85
N GLU A 136 7.51 -8.40 9.33
CA GLU A 136 6.09 -8.35 9.69
C GLU A 136 5.28 -7.63 8.62
N VAL A 137 3.96 -7.74 8.72
CA VAL A 137 3.03 -7.01 7.85
C VAL A 137 1.93 -6.42 8.72
N GLY A 138 1.53 -5.19 8.40
CA GLY A 138 0.39 -4.53 9.03
C GLY A 138 -0.65 -4.15 7.99
N ALA A 139 -1.91 -4.18 8.39
CA ALA A 139 -3.01 -3.69 7.57
C ALA A 139 -3.74 -2.58 8.32
N PHE A 140 -4.16 -1.57 7.59
CA PHE A 140 -4.79 -0.37 8.14
C PHE A 140 -6.00 -0.01 7.31
N ALA A 141 -7.06 0.44 7.95
CA ALA A 141 -8.28 0.87 7.27
C ALA A 141 -8.82 2.13 7.94
N TRP A 142 -9.55 2.92 7.16
CA TRP A 142 -10.15 4.15 7.67
C TRP A 142 -11.28 3.82 8.64
N SER A 143 -11.28 4.49 9.79
CA SER A 143 -12.35 4.45 10.77
C SER A 143 -13.06 5.80 10.77
N ASP A 144 -14.34 5.81 10.41
CA ASP A 144 -15.15 7.03 10.45
C ASP A 144 -15.29 7.55 11.89
N GLN A 145 -15.35 6.64 12.87
CA GLN A 145 -15.46 6.98 14.27
C GLN A 145 -14.21 7.69 14.79
N GLU A 146 -13.03 7.20 14.43
CA GLU A 146 -11.74 7.77 14.84
C GLU A 146 -11.31 8.93 13.93
N GLU A 147 -11.91 9.06 12.77
CA GLU A 147 -11.48 9.97 11.70
C GLU A 147 -9.98 9.81 11.39
N ASP A 148 -9.54 8.55 11.32
CA ASP A 148 -8.15 8.18 11.10
C ASP A 148 -8.06 6.75 10.58
N PHE A 149 -6.90 6.41 10.02
CA PHE A 149 -6.55 5.03 9.72
C PHE A 149 -6.20 4.30 11.00
N VAL A 150 -6.79 3.13 11.19
CA VAL A 150 -6.55 2.28 12.35
C VAL A 150 -6.06 0.91 11.90
N GLN A 151 -5.24 0.29 12.73
CA GLN A 151 -4.76 -1.06 12.43
C GLN A 151 -5.91 -2.05 12.52
N VAL A 152 -5.97 -2.95 11.54
CA VAL A 152 -6.97 -4.03 11.47
C VAL A 152 -6.25 -5.36 11.44
N THR A 153 -6.97 -6.45 11.74
CA THR A 153 -6.39 -7.79 11.68
C THR A 153 -6.26 -8.22 10.22
N LEU A 154 -5.06 -8.64 9.81
CA LEU A 154 -4.84 -9.20 8.48
C LEU A 154 -4.88 -10.72 8.57
N THR A 155 -5.77 -11.33 7.80
CA THR A 155 -5.92 -12.79 7.71
C THR A 155 -5.53 -13.23 6.31
N LYS A 156 -4.70 -14.26 6.23
CA LYS A 156 -4.29 -14.87 4.96
C LYS A 156 -5.12 -16.13 4.72
N THR A 157 -5.68 -16.24 3.55
CA THR A 157 -6.59 -17.36 3.22
C THR A 157 -6.11 -18.22 2.06
#